data_6d07bb140cb35cd6fcf92cbf81db2979
#
_entry.id   6d07bb140cb35cd6fcf92cbf81db2979
#
_cell.length_a   1.000
_cell.length_b   1.000
_cell.length_c   1.000
_cell.angle_alpha   90.00
_cell.angle_beta   90.00
_cell.angle_gamma   90.00
#
_symmetry.space_group_name_H-M   'P 1'
#
loop_
_entity.id
_entity.type
_entity.pdbx_description
1 polymer ?
#
loop_
_entity_poly.entity_id
_entity_poly.type
_entity_poly.pdbx_seq_one_letter_code
_entity_poly.pdbx_strand_id
1 'polypeptide(L)'
;MAEGDDLFPGFAPLWIEGPAGRWFGRAGGPESAPPLLLLHGFPQSHAMWHRLAPALAQTHRVIALDLKGYGWSAAPDSGRGENAYAKRRLGAEIVAVMERLGHIRFALAGHDRGARIGYRLALDEPGRIERLALLDIVPTDVQWARIEANPEANPHWPFLSRPAPEPETVIRRDPDGYFEGLLRDWTAAHDLTAFDARALTLYRQAWGVPERIHAMCEDYRAGGADGPDRAADRADLAAGRTLPMPVLVLASEAYFDRDKPETALSAWQRTFAPRAQGARIASGHFMAEEAPEPTLRALQAFLAA
;
A
#
# COMPACT_ATOMS: atom_id res chain seq x y z
N MET A 1 24.34 -11.79 8.03
CA MET A 1 23.69 -12.54 6.94
C MET A 1 24.68 -12.59 5.78
N ALA A 2 24.88 -13.76 5.17
CA ALA A 2 25.76 -13.87 4.01
C ALA A 2 25.17 -13.07 2.83
N GLU A 3 26.04 -12.43 2.01
CA GLU A 3 25.65 -11.58 0.86
C GLU A 3 24.72 -12.27 -0.18
N GLY A 4 24.56 -13.59 -0.11
CA GLY A 4 23.72 -14.37 -1.04
C GLY A 4 22.28 -14.58 -0.60
N ASP A 5 21.88 -14.15 0.60
CA ASP A 5 20.57 -14.46 1.21
C ASP A 5 19.63 -13.25 1.32
N ASP A 6 20.01 -12.09 0.76
CA ASP A 6 19.21 -10.87 0.82
C ASP A 6 18.14 -10.86 -0.29
N LEU A 7 16.88 -10.58 0.09
CA LEU A 7 15.77 -10.37 -0.84
C LEU A 7 15.98 -9.14 -1.76
N PHE A 8 16.84 -8.20 -1.36
CA PHE A 8 17.08 -6.92 -2.04
C PHE A 8 18.55 -6.76 -2.43
N PRO A 9 19.05 -7.53 -3.41
CA PRO A 9 20.43 -7.39 -3.85
C PRO A 9 20.71 -5.96 -4.34
N GLY A 10 21.79 -5.35 -3.83
CA GLY A 10 22.16 -3.98 -4.15
C GLY A 10 21.39 -2.87 -3.41
N PHE A 11 20.55 -3.23 -2.44
CA PHE A 11 19.83 -2.27 -1.60
C PHE A 11 20.41 -2.23 -0.19
N ALA A 12 20.64 -1.03 0.32
CA ALA A 12 21.02 -0.81 1.72
C ALA A 12 19.77 -0.72 2.61
N PRO A 13 19.85 -1.21 3.87
CA PRO A 13 18.82 -0.92 4.87
C PRO A 13 18.80 0.58 5.16
N LEU A 14 17.61 1.13 5.30
CA LEU A 14 17.38 2.55 5.51
C LEU A 14 16.59 2.75 6.79
N TRP A 15 17.13 3.56 7.71
CA TRP A 15 16.48 3.98 8.94
C TRP A 15 16.37 5.50 8.98
N ILE A 16 15.17 6.02 9.13
CA ILE A 16 14.89 7.46 9.07
C ILE A 16 14.06 7.86 10.28
N GLU A 17 14.53 8.86 11.01
CA GLU A 17 13.72 9.49 12.07
C GLU A 17 12.61 10.31 11.42
N GLY A 18 11.36 10.01 11.74
CA GLY A 18 10.19 10.69 11.23
C GLY A 18 9.38 11.37 12.33
N PRO A 19 8.33 12.14 11.99
CA PRO A 19 7.51 12.87 12.96
C PRO A 19 6.84 11.98 14.01
N ALA A 20 6.52 10.73 13.64
CA ALA A 20 5.79 9.77 14.50
C ALA A 20 6.63 8.55 14.88
N GLY A 21 7.96 8.69 14.86
CA GLY A 21 8.91 7.63 15.17
C GLY A 21 9.74 7.20 13.97
N ARG A 22 10.54 6.17 14.18
CA ARG A 22 11.52 5.72 13.20
C ARG A 22 10.86 4.89 12.08
N TRP A 23 11.20 5.20 10.84
CA TRP A 23 10.79 4.49 9.65
C TRP A 23 11.90 3.55 9.19
N PHE A 24 11.49 2.40 8.67
CA PHE A 24 12.39 1.45 8.03
C PHE A 24 12.07 1.33 6.55
N GLY A 25 13.11 1.01 5.76
CA GLY A 25 12.97 0.68 4.37
C GLY A 25 14.26 0.13 3.77
N ARG A 26 14.25 -0.02 2.46
CA ARG A 26 15.40 -0.40 1.65
C ARG A 26 15.58 0.62 0.54
N ALA A 27 16.82 1.04 0.29
CA ALA A 27 17.13 2.00 -0.76
C ALA A 27 18.20 1.44 -1.71
N GLY A 28 17.95 1.56 -3.02
CA GLY A 28 18.86 1.07 -4.07
C GLY A 28 18.78 1.93 -5.34
N GLY A 29 19.66 1.66 -6.29
CA GLY A 29 19.80 2.43 -7.51
C GLY A 29 20.69 3.68 -7.37
N PRO A 30 21.03 4.33 -8.51
CA PRO A 30 21.92 5.49 -8.50
C PRO A 30 21.32 6.65 -7.71
N GLU A 31 22.15 7.33 -6.90
CA GLU A 31 21.67 8.46 -6.07
C GLU A 31 21.16 9.64 -6.88
N SER A 32 21.71 9.84 -8.09
CA SER A 32 21.29 10.91 -9.00
C SER A 32 20.10 10.57 -9.88
N ALA A 33 19.62 9.32 -9.83
CA ALA A 33 18.46 8.91 -10.62
C ALA A 33 17.14 9.46 -10.04
N PRO A 34 16.08 9.60 -10.85
CA PRO A 34 14.77 10.04 -10.37
C PRO A 34 14.26 9.20 -9.19
N PRO A 35 13.77 9.81 -8.12
CA PRO A 35 13.32 9.07 -6.94
C PRO A 35 11.98 8.37 -7.19
N LEU A 36 11.90 7.09 -6.81
CA LEU A 36 10.71 6.26 -6.84
C LEU A 36 10.44 5.69 -5.45
N LEU A 37 9.32 6.09 -4.88
CA LEU A 37 8.82 5.55 -3.62
C LEU A 37 7.91 4.35 -3.87
N LEU A 38 8.19 3.23 -3.20
CA LEU A 38 7.37 2.02 -3.21
C LEU A 38 6.71 1.83 -1.84
N LEU A 39 5.38 1.78 -1.81
CA LEU A 39 4.57 1.59 -0.60
C LEU A 39 3.78 0.28 -0.69
N HIS A 40 3.98 -0.59 0.27
CA HIS A 40 3.29 -1.88 0.37
C HIS A 40 1.86 -1.75 0.91
N GLY A 41 1.12 -2.87 0.94
CA GLY A 41 -0.20 -2.96 1.51
C GLY A 41 -0.30 -3.88 2.74
N PHE A 42 -1.51 -4.09 3.19
CA PHE A 42 -1.87 -5.02 4.25
C PHE A 42 -1.89 -6.46 3.70
N PRO A 43 -1.43 -7.45 4.45
CA PRO A 43 -0.72 -7.40 5.71
C PRO A 43 0.80 -7.53 5.55
N GLN A 44 1.36 -6.97 4.48
CA GLN A 44 2.74 -7.17 4.04
C GLN A 44 3.71 -6.13 4.64
N SER A 45 4.91 -6.03 4.06
CA SER A 45 5.96 -5.07 4.35
C SER A 45 6.67 -4.68 3.05
N HIS A 46 7.72 -3.84 3.14
CA HIS A 46 8.58 -3.52 1.99
C HIS A 46 9.01 -4.77 1.21
N ALA A 47 9.07 -5.94 1.86
CA ALA A 47 9.51 -7.20 1.26
C ALA A 47 8.70 -7.62 0.03
N MET A 48 7.42 -7.21 -0.10
CA MET A 48 6.61 -7.51 -1.29
C MET A 48 7.22 -7.01 -2.61
N TRP A 49 8.08 -5.98 -2.52
CA TRP A 49 8.69 -5.36 -3.69
C TRP A 49 9.98 -6.05 -4.17
N HIS A 50 10.44 -7.10 -3.48
CA HIS A 50 11.75 -7.73 -3.71
C HIS A 50 11.96 -8.21 -5.17
N ARG A 51 10.89 -8.64 -5.85
CA ARG A 51 10.99 -9.12 -7.25
C ARG A 51 11.02 -7.98 -8.27
N LEU A 52 10.54 -6.79 -7.90
CA LEU A 52 10.43 -5.64 -8.81
C LEU A 52 11.53 -4.61 -8.56
N ALA A 53 11.85 -4.35 -7.31
CA ALA A 53 12.73 -3.26 -6.90
C ALA A 53 14.12 -3.30 -7.55
N PRO A 54 14.82 -4.46 -7.69
CA PRO A 54 16.13 -4.49 -8.34
C PRO A 54 16.11 -4.06 -9.81
N ALA A 55 15.06 -4.40 -10.55
CA ALA A 55 14.91 -4.00 -11.94
C ALA A 55 14.53 -2.51 -12.07
N LEU A 56 13.70 -1.99 -11.19
CA LEU A 56 13.35 -0.56 -11.13
C LEU A 56 14.56 0.29 -10.75
N ALA A 57 15.45 -0.23 -9.91
CA ALA A 57 16.67 0.44 -9.48
C ALA A 57 17.71 0.61 -10.60
N GLN A 58 17.53 0.00 -11.77
CA GLN A 58 18.39 0.26 -12.93
C GLN A 58 18.21 1.68 -13.49
N THR A 59 17.05 2.29 -13.28
CA THR A 59 16.69 3.61 -13.83
C THR A 59 16.24 4.63 -12.78
N HIS A 60 15.96 4.19 -11.55
CA HIS A 60 15.45 5.04 -10.48
C HIS A 60 16.24 4.89 -9.18
N ARG A 61 16.25 5.94 -8.37
CA ARG A 61 16.58 5.83 -6.95
C ARG A 61 15.35 5.28 -6.23
N VAL A 62 15.33 3.97 -5.99
CA VAL A 62 14.19 3.27 -5.40
C VAL A 62 14.28 3.31 -3.87
N ILE A 63 13.19 3.72 -3.23
CA ILE A 63 12.98 3.67 -1.78
C ILE A 63 11.74 2.82 -1.51
N ALA A 64 11.91 1.63 -0.93
CA ALA A 64 10.82 0.77 -0.50
C ALA A 64 10.66 0.88 1.02
N LEU A 65 9.59 1.55 1.49
CA LEU A 65 9.35 1.81 2.91
C LEU A 65 8.38 0.80 3.53
N ASP A 66 8.62 0.44 4.78
CA ASP A 66 7.58 -0.10 5.64
C ASP A 66 6.65 1.03 6.10
N LEU A 67 5.35 0.84 5.93
CA LEU A 67 4.37 1.79 6.43
C LEU A 67 4.41 1.88 7.96
N LYS A 68 4.03 3.02 8.50
CA LYS A 68 3.85 3.17 9.95
C LYS A 68 2.89 2.11 10.48
N GLY A 69 3.30 1.39 11.50
CA GLY A 69 2.55 0.26 12.06
C GLY A 69 2.84 -1.09 11.41
N TYR A 70 3.66 -1.13 10.36
CA TYR A 70 3.99 -2.34 9.61
C TYR A 70 5.50 -2.60 9.61
N GLY A 71 5.88 -3.83 9.25
CA GLY A 71 7.27 -4.24 9.09
C GLY A 71 8.14 -3.85 10.29
N TRP A 72 9.20 -3.11 10.05
CA TRP A 72 10.13 -2.61 11.07
C TRP A 72 9.92 -1.13 11.42
N SER A 73 8.99 -0.44 10.76
CA SER A 73 8.63 0.94 11.10
C SER A 73 7.96 1.03 12.46
N ALA A 74 8.02 2.20 13.09
CA ALA A 74 7.39 2.45 14.37
C ALA A 74 5.88 2.18 14.31
N ALA A 75 5.34 1.62 15.40
CA ALA A 75 3.91 1.37 15.58
C ALA A 75 3.43 2.12 16.86
N PRO A 76 3.40 3.46 16.83
CA PRO A 76 2.94 4.23 17.98
C PRO A 76 1.46 3.99 18.24
N ASP A 77 1.08 4.07 19.51
CA ASP A 77 -0.33 4.10 19.90
C ASP A 77 -1.02 5.29 19.24
N SER A 78 -2.26 5.09 18.78
CA SER A 78 -3.06 6.13 18.11
C SER A 78 -3.40 7.32 18.98
N GLY A 79 -3.24 7.20 20.31
CA GLY A 79 -3.65 8.22 21.26
C GLY A 79 -5.18 8.38 21.32
N ARG A 80 -5.69 9.06 22.34
CA ARG A 80 -7.12 9.33 22.45
C ARG A 80 -7.50 10.50 21.53
N GLY A 81 -8.18 10.21 20.42
CA GLY A 81 -8.83 11.21 19.56
C GLY A 81 -8.02 11.75 18.38
N GLU A 82 -6.80 11.32 18.17
CA GLU A 82 -6.06 11.66 16.95
C GLU A 82 -6.07 10.46 16.00
N ASN A 83 -6.53 10.69 14.76
CA ASN A 83 -6.49 9.70 13.68
C ASN A 83 -5.06 9.52 13.15
N ALA A 84 -4.17 8.99 14.01
CA ALA A 84 -2.74 8.86 13.74
C ALA A 84 -2.44 7.99 12.50
N TYR A 85 -3.38 7.14 12.11
CA TYR A 85 -3.32 6.25 10.95
C TYR A 85 -4.19 6.70 9.78
N ALA A 86 -4.83 7.87 9.84
CA ALA A 86 -5.50 8.45 8.69
C ALA A 86 -4.52 8.68 7.53
N LYS A 87 -4.96 8.40 6.30
CA LYS A 87 -4.10 8.47 5.10
C LYS A 87 -3.51 9.85 4.87
N ARG A 88 -4.26 10.90 5.23
CA ARG A 88 -3.77 12.30 5.22
C ARG A 88 -2.57 12.47 6.16
N ARG A 89 -2.65 11.94 7.38
CA ARG A 89 -1.56 12.01 8.35
C ARG A 89 -0.35 11.20 7.88
N LEU A 90 -0.58 9.97 7.43
CA LEU A 90 0.48 9.11 6.90
C LEU A 90 1.16 9.74 5.67
N GLY A 91 0.39 10.37 4.78
CA GLY A 91 0.92 11.09 3.63
C GLY A 91 1.85 12.24 4.03
N ALA A 92 1.45 13.07 4.99
CA ALA A 92 2.28 14.16 5.49
C ALA A 92 3.58 13.65 6.15
N GLU A 93 3.51 12.54 6.89
CA GLU A 93 4.68 11.91 7.50
C GLU A 93 5.63 11.34 6.44
N ILE A 94 5.12 10.75 5.36
CA ILE A 94 5.91 10.28 4.21
C ILE A 94 6.59 11.44 3.49
N VAL A 95 5.91 12.57 3.29
CA VAL A 95 6.55 13.78 2.74
C VAL A 95 7.75 14.17 3.60
N ALA A 96 7.59 14.24 4.92
CA ALA A 96 8.69 14.59 5.82
C ALA A 96 9.85 13.57 5.76
N VAL A 97 9.55 12.27 5.59
CA VAL A 97 10.56 11.21 5.39
C VAL A 97 11.31 11.42 4.08
N MET A 98 10.61 11.65 2.98
CA MET A 98 11.21 11.86 1.67
C MET A 98 12.04 13.15 1.61
N GLU A 99 11.58 14.23 2.26
CA GLU A 99 12.36 15.48 2.39
C GLU A 99 13.68 15.29 3.16
N ARG A 100 13.68 14.47 4.21
CA ARG A 100 14.92 14.13 4.94
C ARG A 100 15.90 13.33 4.09
N LEU A 101 15.41 12.59 3.10
CA LEU A 101 16.22 11.90 2.10
C LEU A 101 16.64 12.81 0.94
N GLY A 102 16.24 14.08 0.94
CA GLY A 102 16.55 15.05 -0.11
C GLY A 102 15.61 15.01 -1.31
N HIS A 103 14.48 14.28 -1.22
CA HIS A 103 13.55 14.11 -2.32
C HIS A 103 12.27 14.94 -2.10
N ILE A 104 12.23 16.13 -2.68
CA ILE A 104 11.08 17.05 -2.59
C ILE A 104 9.92 16.58 -3.49
N ARG A 105 10.25 16.00 -4.65
CA ARG A 105 9.31 15.44 -5.61
C ARG A 105 9.77 14.03 -5.98
N PHE A 106 8.81 13.13 -6.19
CA PHE A 106 9.10 11.74 -6.49
C PHE A 106 7.95 11.06 -7.24
N ALA A 107 8.25 10.00 -7.97
CA ALA A 107 7.24 9.05 -8.43
C ALA A 107 6.84 8.12 -7.28
N LEU A 108 5.58 7.67 -7.26
CA LEU A 108 5.07 6.76 -6.24
C LEU A 108 4.33 5.58 -6.88
N ALA A 109 4.70 4.37 -6.50
CA ALA A 109 3.91 3.17 -6.75
C ALA A 109 3.47 2.58 -5.41
N GLY A 110 2.16 2.49 -5.20
CA GLY A 110 1.58 1.95 -3.98
C GLY A 110 0.67 0.76 -4.28
N HIS A 111 0.69 -0.21 -3.39
CA HIS A 111 -0.23 -1.34 -3.38
C HIS A 111 -1.16 -1.24 -2.18
N ASP A 112 -2.44 -1.55 -2.34
CA ASP A 112 -3.46 -1.60 -1.28
C ASP A 112 -3.39 -0.39 -0.32
N ARG A 113 -3.05 -0.56 0.96
CA ARG A 113 -2.97 0.53 1.95
C ARG A 113 -1.95 1.60 1.53
N GLY A 114 -0.83 1.21 0.94
CA GLY A 114 0.17 2.13 0.40
C GLY A 114 -0.34 2.96 -0.78
N ALA A 115 -1.15 2.37 -1.66
CA ALA A 115 -1.81 3.09 -2.73
C ALA A 115 -2.85 4.09 -2.20
N ARG A 116 -3.56 3.73 -1.10
CA ARG A 116 -4.51 4.64 -0.44
C ARG A 116 -3.80 5.86 0.16
N ILE A 117 -2.62 5.67 0.73
CA ILE A 117 -1.78 6.79 1.18
C ILE A 117 -1.34 7.62 -0.05
N GLY A 118 -0.92 6.96 -1.13
CA GLY A 118 -0.42 7.61 -2.34
C GLY A 118 -1.41 8.56 -2.98
N TYR A 119 -2.66 8.13 -3.21
CA TYR A 119 -3.64 9.04 -3.81
C TYR A 119 -4.11 10.14 -2.86
N ARG A 120 -4.21 9.85 -1.55
CA ARG A 120 -4.56 10.86 -0.57
C ARG A 120 -3.47 11.94 -0.50
N LEU A 121 -2.20 11.53 -0.44
CA LEU A 121 -1.05 12.43 -0.51
C LEU A 121 -1.08 13.29 -1.78
N ALA A 122 -1.33 12.67 -2.94
CA ALA A 122 -1.39 13.36 -4.21
C ALA A 122 -2.53 14.40 -4.30
N LEU A 123 -3.65 14.16 -3.62
CA LEU A 123 -4.74 15.13 -3.50
C LEU A 123 -4.41 16.26 -2.50
N ASP A 124 -3.74 15.96 -1.40
CA ASP A 124 -3.41 16.94 -0.36
C ASP A 124 -2.19 17.80 -0.74
N GLU A 125 -1.19 17.20 -1.40
CA GLU A 125 0.09 17.80 -1.78
C GLU A 125 0.38 17.61 -3.29
N PRO A 126 -0.41 18.21 -4.18
CA PRO A 126 -0.37 17.88 -5.62
C PRO A 126 0.97 18.16 -6.31
N GLY A 127 1.85 18.95 -5.69
CA GLY A 127 3.19 19.23 -6.22
C GLY A 127 4.26 18.20 -5.84
N ARG A 128 3.95 17.23 -5.00
CA ARG A 128 4.93 16.24 -4.49
C ARG A 128 5.08 15.02 -5.37
N ILE A 129 3.99 14.57 -5.97
CA ILE A 129 3.95 13.34 -6.77
C ILE A 129 4.06 13.68 -8.26
N GLU A 130 5.08 13.15 -8.92
CA GLU A 130 5.30 13.34 -10.36
C GLU A 130 4.50 12.35 -11.21
N ARG A 131 4.42 11.10 -10.75
CA ARG A 131 3.67 10.00 -11.35
C ARG A 131 3.14 9.11 -10.24
N LEU A 132 1.92 8.62 -10.38
CA LEU A 132 1.26 7.80 -9.37
C LEU A 132 0.79 6.47 -9.96
N ALA A 133 1.33 5.35 -9.48
CA ALA A 133 0.81 4.02 -9.80
C ALA A 133 0.03 3.46 -8.61
N LEU A 134 -1.22 3.09 -8.87
CA LEU A 134 -2.18 2.56 -7.91
C LEU A 134 -2.44 1.08 -8.21
N LEU A 135 -1.96 0.19 -7.34
CA LEU A 135 -2.06 -1.24 -7.52
C LEU A 135 -3.21 -1.78 -6.66
N ASP A 136 -4.18 -2.35 -7.32
CA ASP A 136 -5.30 -3.16 -6.81
C ASP A 136 -6.19 -2.45 -5.77
N ILE A 137 -6.57 -1.23 -6.06
CA ILE A 137 -7.53 -0.44 -5.26
C ILE A 137 -8.50 0.39 -6.10
N VAL A 138 -9.61 0.79 -5.47
CA VAL A 138 -10.45 1.94 -5.84
C VAL A 138 -10.44 2.98 -4.70
N PRO A 139 -10.90 4.22 -4.90
CA PRO A 139 -11.06 5.19 -3.82
C PRO A 139 -11.81 4.62 -2.61
N THR A 140 -11.51 5.11 -1.42
CA THR A 140 -12.04 4.55 -0.18
C THR A 140 -13.57 4.64 -0.12
N ASP A 141 -14.18 5.72 -0.60
CA ASP A 141 -15.65 5.82 -0.64
C ASP A 141 -16.28 4.85 -1.64
N VAL A 142 -15.65 4.64 -2.81
CA VAL A 142 -16.10 3.62 -3.78
C VAL A 142 -15.98 2.21 -3.21
N GLN A 143 -14.91 1.92 -2.47
CA GLN A 143 -14.74 0.63 -1.80
C GLN A 143 -15.87 0.37 -0.79
N TRP A 144 -16.22 1.36 0.03
CA TRP A 144 -17.33 1.24 0.97
C TRP A 144 -18.67 1.07 0.27
N ALA A 145 -18.92 1.77 -0.84
CA ALA A 145 -20.13 1.55 -1.63
C ALA A 145 -20.23 0.11 -2.15
N ARG A 146 -19.10 -0.50 -2.54
CA ARG A 146 -19.03 -1.93 -2.94
C ARG A 146 -19.33 -2.86 -1.76
N ILE A 147 -18.78 -2.56 -0.57
CA ILE A 147 -19.02 -3.35 0.66
C ILE A 147 -20.49 -3.24 1.10
N GLU A 148 -21.07 -2.05 1.05
CA GLU A 148 -22.48 -1.81 1.37
C GLU A 148 -23.41 -2.57 0.41
N ALA A 149 -23.04 -2.69 -0.87
CA ALA A 149 -23.78 -3.46 -1.86
C ALA A 149 -23.59 -4.99 -1.71
N ASN A 150 -22.44 -5.45 -1.25
CA ASN A 150 -22.12 -6.86 -1.00
C ASN A 150 -21.16 -7.01 0.21
N PRO A 151 -21.69 -7.08 1.44
CA PRO A 151 -20.88 -7.15 2.66
C PRO A 151 -19.96 -8.38 2.75
N GLU A 152 -20.33 -9.46 2.08
CA GLU A 152 -19.54 -10.70 2.11
C GLU A 152 -18.28 -10.65 1.23
N ALA A 153 -18.24 -9.73 0.27
CA ALA A 153 -17.10 -9.63 -0.66
C ALA A 153 -15.80 -9.15 0.00
N ASN A 154 -15.89 -8.38 1.09
CA ASN A 154 -14.73 -7.82 1.78
C ASN A 154 -14.95 -7.78 3.30
N PRO A 155 -15.17 -8.94 3.95
CA PRO A 155 -15.56 -9.01 5.37
C PRO A 155 -14.48 -8.49 6.33
N HIS A 156 -13.22 -8.45 5.90
CA HIS A 156 -12.11 -7.96 6.71
C HIS A 156 -12.20 -6.44 6.96
N TRP A 157 -12.79 -5.65 6.06
CA TRP A 157 -12.94 -4.21 6.28
C TRP A 157 -13.80 -3.87 7.48
N PRO A 158 -15.08 -4.30 7.55
CA PRO A 158 -15.90 -4.06 8.73
C PRO A 158 -15.36 -4.76 9.98
N PHE A 159 -14.73 -5.93 9.88
CA PHE A 159 -14.15 -6.62 11.02
C PHE A 159 -12.98 -5.83 11.63
N LEU A 160 -11.96 -5.46 10.82
CA LEU A 160 -10.77 -4.75 11.30
C LEU A 160 -11.08 -3.32 11.77
N SER A 161 -12.19 -2.73 11.31
CA SER A 161 -12.63 -1.38 11.72
C SER A 161 -13.43 -1.37 13.03
N ARG A 162 -13.72 -2.53 13.64
CA ARG A 162 -14.42 -2.59 14.92
C ARG A 162 -13.63 -1.87 16.03
N PRO A 163 -14.31 -1.38 17.07
CA PRO A 163 -13.65 -0.78 18.22
C PRO A 163 -12.60 -1.68 18.87
N ALA A 164 -11.49 -1.10 19.29
CA ALA A 164 -10.49 -1.82 20.09
C ALA A 164 -11.09 -2.25 21.44
N PRO A 165 -10.69 -3.41 21.97
CA PRO A 165 -9.69 -4.35 21.46
C PRO A 165 -10.30 -5.55 20.71
N GLU A 166 -11.46 -5.43 20.09
CA GLU A 166 -12.21 -6.59 19.59
C GLU A 166 -11.45 -7.34 18.49
N PRO A 167 -11.05 -6.73 17.34
CA PRO A 167 -10.32 -7.47 16.29
C PRO A 167 -8.94 -7.90 16.77
N GLU A 168 -8.25 -7.06 17.53
CA GLU A 168 -6.92 -7.39 18.06
C GLU A 168 -6.97 -8.65 18.96
N THR A 169 -8.01 -8.80 19.76
CA THR A 169 -8.18 -9.96 20.65
C THR A 169 -8.39 -11.25 19.86
N VAL A 170 -9.09 -11.18 18.75
CA VAL A 170 -9.30 -12.33 17.86
C VAL A 170 -8.00 -12.71 17.15
N ILE A 171 -7.34 -11.72 16.55
CA ILE A 171 -6.12 -11.93 15.74
C ILE A 171 -4.97 -12.47 16.61
N ARG A 172 -4.80 -11.95 17.82
CA ARG A 172 -3.72 -12.35 18.75
C ARG A 172 -3.79 -13.81 19.20
N ARG A 173 -4.91 -14.51 19.01
CA ARG A 173 -5.02 -15.95 19.32
C ARG A 173 -4.19 -16.81 18.40
N ASP A 174 -4.13 -16.44 17.12
CA ASP A 174 -3.36 -17.09 16.07
C ASP A 174 -3.06 -16.09 14.96
N PRO A 175 -2.05 -15.20 15.14
CA PRO A 175 -1.74 -14.18 14.13
C PRO A 175 -1.34 -14.78 12.79
N ASP A 176 -0.50 -15.82 12.80
CA ASP A 176 -0.04 -16.46 11.56
C ASP A 176 -1.21 -17.10 10.82
N GLY A 177 -2.06 -17.87 11.51
CA GLY A 177 -3.26 -18.46 10.90
C GLY A 177 -4.19 -17.41 10.32
N TYR A 178 -4.41 -16.29 11.01
CA TYR A 178 -5.26 -15.22 10.52
C TYR A 178 -4.70 -14.54 9.27
N PHE A 179 -3.45 -14.07 9.32
CA PHE A 179 -2.87 -13.31 8.20
C PHE A 179 -2.52 -14.19 7.00
N GLU A 180 -2.02 -15.42 7.22
CA GLU A 180 -1.81 -16.38 6.13
C GLU A 180 -3.12 -16.83 5.49
N GLY A 181 -4.19 -16.92 6.27
CA GLY A 181 -5.53 -17.15 5.74
C GLY A 181 -5.90 -16.07 4.72
N LEU A 182 -5.74 -14.79 5.07
CA LEU A 182 -5.99 -13.68 4.17
C LEU A 182 -5.05 -13.69 2.94
N LEU A 183 -3.75 -13.95 3.14
CA LEU A 183 -2.82 -14.08 2.01
C LEU A 183 -3.29 -15.15 1.03
N ARG A 184 -3.64 -16.32 1.55
CA ARG A 184 -4.11 -17.46 0.76
C ARG A 184 -5.41 -17.14 0.01
N ASP A 185 -6.38 -16.56 0.72
CA ASP A 185 -7.70 -16.29 0.15
C ASP A 185 -7.64 -15.24 -0.97
N TRP A 186 -6.66 -14.33 -0.94
CA TRP A 186 -6.54 -13.24 -1.90
C TRP A 186 -5.58 -13.51 -3.05
N THR A 187 -4.82 -14.61 -3.04
CA THR A 187 -4.08 -15.06 -4.21
C THR A 187 -5.00 -15.72 -5.25
N ALA A 188 -4.59 -15.72 -6.51
CA ALA A 188 -5.33 -16.39 -7.58
C ALA A 188 -5.35 -17.92 -7.42
N ALA A 189 -4.27 -18.49 -6.87
CA ALA A 189 -4.11 -19.92 -6.63
C ALA A 189 -4.76 -20.40 -5.31
N HIS A 190 -5.20 -19.49 -4.45
CA HIS A 190 -5.67 -19.78 -3.10
C HIS A 190 -4.66 -20.53 -2.24
N ASP A 191 -3.38 -20.24 -2.41
CA ASP A 191 -2.28 -20.82 -1.65
C ASP A 191 -1.17 -19.78 -1.37
N LEU A 192 -0.04 -20.21 -0.78
CA LEU A 192 1.09 -19.34 -0.45
C LEU A 192 2.29 -19.52 -1.39
N THR A 193 2.17 -20.27 -2.46
CA THR A 193 3.29 -20.63 -3.36
C THR A 193 3.87 -19.44 -4.10
N ALA A 194 3.10 -18.36 -4.30
CA ALA A 194 3.56 -17.12 -4.92
C ALA A 194 4.57 -16.36 -4.04
N PHE A 195 4.56 -16.58 -2.72
CA PHE A 195 5.39 -15.83 -1.78
C PHE A 195 6.75 -16.50 -1.57
N ASP A 196 7.82 -15.71 -1.61
CA ASP A 196 9.14 -16.18 -1.18
C ASP A 196 9.13 -16.49 0.33
N ALA A 197 9.70 -17.63 0.71
CA ALA A 197 9.72 -18.08 2.12
C ALA A 197 10.38 -17.07 3.07
N ARG A 198 11.37 -16.30 2.57
CA ARG A 198 12.04 -15.24 3.34
C ARG A 198 11.11 -14.03 3.52
N ALA A 199 10.33 -13.66 2.49
CA ALA A 199 9.33 -12.61 2.61
C ALA A 199 8.24 -12.99 3.61
N LEU A 200 7.72 -14.22 3.55
CA LEU A 200 6.77 -14.73 4.55
C LEU A 200 7.34 -14.68 5.96
N THR A 201 8.63 -15.01 6.13
CA THR A 201 9.28 -14.92 7.44
C THR A 201 9.29 -13.49 7.97
N LEU A 202 9.57 -12.50 7.13
CA LEU A 202 9.51 -11.08 7.52
C LEU A 202 8.09 -10.63 7.89
N TYR A 203 7.08 -11.10 7.15
CA TYR A 203 5.68 -10.81 7.46
C TYR A 203 5.28 -11.40 8.82
N ARG A 204 5.56 -12.68 9.08
CA ARG A 204 5.29 -13.35 10.38
C ARG A 204 5.96 -12.64 11.55
N GLN A 205 7.21 -12.19 11.40
CA GLN A 205 7.90 -11.44 12.44
C GLN A 205 7.18 -10.12 12.78
N ALA A 206 6.57 -9.47 11.80
CA ALA A 206 5.77 -8.28 12.04
C ALA A 206 4.42 -8.62 12.70
N TRP A 207 3.72 -9.64 12.24
CA TRP A 207 2.42 -10.04 12.80
C TRP A 207 2.50 -10.54 14.25
N GLY A 208 3.63 -11.11 14.66
CA GLY A 208 3.88 -11.56 16.03
C GLY A 208 3.97 -10.43 17.06
N VAL A 209 3.92 -9.16 16.64
CA VAL A 209 4.06 -7.98 17.53
C VAL A 209 2.68 -7.37 17.78
N PRO A 210 2.17 -7.41 19.04
CA PRO A 210 0.83 -6.94 19.38
C PRO A 210 0.53 -5.48 18.98
N GLU A 211 1.52 -4.59 19.11
CA GLU A 211 1.43 -3.17 18.76
C GLU A 211 1.21 -2.99 17.24
N ARG A 212 1.78 -3.86 16.40
CA ARG A 212 1.58 -3.84 14.96
C ARG A 212 0.19 -4.35 14.57
N ILE A 213 -0.33 -5.37 15.24
CA ILE A 213 -1.72 -5.82 15.05
C ILE A 213 -2.67 -4.66 15.35
N HIS A 214 -2.45 -3.95 16.47
CA HIS A 214 -3.25 -2.78 16.81
C HIS A 214 -3.13 -1.68 15.76
N ALA A 215 -1.92 -1.35 15.32
CA ALA A 215 -1.68 -0.35 14.27
C ALA A 215 -2.38 -0.69 12.96
N MET A 216 -2.38 -1.95 12.54
CA MET A 216 -3.11 -2.43 11.37
C MET A 216 -4.62 -2.22 11.54
N CYS A 217 -5.19 -2.51 12.72
CA CYS A 217 -6.60 -2.25 13.00
C CYS A 217 -6.91 -0.73 13.00
N GLU A 218 -6.05 0.11 13.56
CA GLU A 218 -6.20 1.57 13.53
C GLU A 218 -6.18 2.13 12.10
N ASP A 219 -5.34 1.56 11.23
CA ASP A 219 -5.30 1.89 9.81
C ASP A 219 -6.64 1.58 9.11
N TYR A 220 -7.31 0.48 9.47
CA TYR A 220 -8.65 0.15 8.99
C TYR A 220 -9.73 1.01 9.64
N ARG A 221 -9.63 1.37 10.92
CA ARG A 221 -10.55 2.30 11.61
C ARG A 221 -10.54 3.67 10.96
N ALA A 222 -9.35 4.19 10.62
CA ALA A 222 -9.22 5.44 9.90
C ALA A 222 -9.87 5.40 8.51
N GLY A 223 -9.79 4.25 7.84
CA GLY A 223 -10.47 3.97 6.57
C GLY A 223 -11.88 3.41 6.72
N GLY A 224 -12.47 3.37 7.92
CA GLY A 224 -13.77 2.80 8.21
C GLY A 224 -14.95 3.52 7.54
N ALA A 225 -16.16 2.96 7.66
CA ALA A 225 -17.36 3.50 7.04
C ALA A 225 -17.62 4.97 7.42
N ASP A 226 -17.38 5.31 8.68
CA ASP A 226 -17.49 6.67 9.22
C ASP A 226 -16.12 7.31 9.49
N GLY A 227 -15.06 6.71 8.93
CA GLY A 227 -13.69 7.13 9.16
C GLY A 227 -13.29 8.37 8.37
N PRO A 228 -12.22 9.06 8.82
CA PRO A 228 -11.74 10.29 8.21
C PRO A 228 -11.31 10.13 6.76
N ASP A 229 -10.82 8.97 6.34
CA ASP A 229 -10.39 8.74 4.96
C ASP A 229 -11.58 8.75 3.99
N ARG A 230 -12.70 8.10 4.36
CA ARG A 230 -13.93 8.13 3.55
C ARG A 230 -14.55 9.54 3.53
N ALA A 231 -14.55 10.22 4.67
CA ALA A 231 -15.04 11.60 4.76
C ALA A 231 -14.22 12.55 3.87
N ALA A 232 -12.89 12.38 3.82
CA ALA A 232 -12.01 13.15 2.95
C ALA A 232 -12.31 12.91 1.47
N ASP A 233 -12.51 11.66 1.05
CA ASP A 233 -12.88 11.32 -0.32
C ASP A 233 -14.19 12.01 -0.73
N ARG A 234 -15.22 11.93 0.11
CA ARG A 234 -16.52 12.57 -0.17
C ARG A 234 -16.40 14.09 -0.29
N ALA A 235 -15.62 14.71 0.58
CA ALA A 235 -15.39 16.16 0.53
C ALA A 235 -14.68 16.56 -0.76
N ASP A 236 -13.66 15.83 -1.17
CA ASP A 236 -12.89 16.11 -2.38
C ASP A 236 -13.70 15.85 -3.67
N LEU A 237 -14.52 14.77 -3.69
CA LEU A 237 -15.45 14.51 -4.80
C LEU A 237 -16.48 15.62 -4.93
N ALA A 238 -17.07 16.07 -3.83
CA ALA A 238 -18.00 17.19 -3.82
C ALA A 238 -17.37 18.51 -4.30
N ALA A 239 -16.07 18.69 -4.04
CA ALA A 239 -15.30 19.85 -4.50
C ALA A 239 -14.76 19.69 -5.94
N GLY A 240 -15.03 18.57 -6.62
CA GLY A 240 -14.54 18.29 -7.98
C GLY A 240 -13.01 18.17 -8.08
N ARG A 241 -12.33 17.81 -6.98
CA ARG A 241 -10.86 17.67 -6.97
C ARG A 241 -10.43 16.44 -7.78
N THR A 242 -9.36 16.60 -8.53
CA THR A 242 -8.78 15.53 -9.36
C THR A 242 -7.27 15.46 -9.18
N LEU A 243 -6.69 14.31 -9.52
CA LEU A 243 -5.25 14.06 -9.55
C LEU A 243 -4.65 14.68 -10.82
N PRO A 244 -3.77 15.69 -10.69
CA PRO A 244 -3.27 16.43 -11.86
C PRO A 244 -2.12 15.72 -12.59
N MET A 245 -1.41 14.79 -11.90
CA MET A 245 -0.29 14.04 -12.46
C MET A 245 -0.77 12.84 -13.30
N PRO A 246 0.11 12.22 -14.12
CA PRO A 246 -0.16 10.93 -14.72
C PRO A 246 -0.47 9.87 -13.66
N VAL A 247 -1.52 9.08 -13.89
CA VAL A 247 -1.97 7.99 -13.01
C VAL A 247 -2.03 6.69 -13.78
N LEU A 248 -1.40 5.63 -13.25
CA LEU A 248 -1.55 4.25 -13.70
C LEU A 248 -2.38 3.47 -12.68
N VAL A 249 -3.38 2.74 -13.15
CA VAL A 249 -4.18 1.81 -12.35
C VAL A 249 -3.90 0.39 -12.80
N LEU A 250 -3.33 -0.44 -11.93
CA LEU A 250 -3.19 -1.87 -12.17
C LEU A 250 -4.21 -2.61 -11.31
N ALA A 251 -5.01 -3.47 -11.93
CA ALA A 251 -6.04 -4.26 -11.25
C ALA A 251 -5.85 -5.75 -11.51
N SER A 252 -5.99 -6.55 -10.46
CA SER A 252 -5.95 -8.00 -10.55
C SER A 252 -7.21 -8.56 -11.22
N GLU A 253 -7.03 -9.56 -12.08
CA GLU A 253 -8.14 -10.22 -12.77
C GLU A 253 -8.92 -11.18 -11.85
N ALA A 254 -8.19 -11.90 -11.00
CA ALA A 254 -8.80 -12.95 -10.18
C ALA A 254 -9.39 -12.43 -8.85
N TYR A 255 -9.00 -11.25 -8.38
CA TYR A 255 -9.45 -10.73 -7.10
C TYR A 255 -10.26 -9.43 -7.23
N PHE A 256 -9.67 -8.37 -7.82
CA PHE A 256 -10.22 -7.02 -7.71
C PHE A 256 -11.28 -6.70 -8.78
N ASP A 257 -10.99 -7.02 -10.06
CA ASP A 257 -11.89 -6.77 -11.18
C ASP A 257 -12.74 -8.02 -11.58
N ARG A 258 -12.61 -9.11 -10.82
CA ARG A 258 -13.39 -10.32 -11.07
C ARG A 258 -14.88 -10.04 -10.97
N ASP A 259 -15.60 -10.27 -12.07
CA ASP A 259 -17.07 -10.17 -12.15
C ASP A 259 -17.66 -8.85 -11.61
N LYS A 260 -16.89 -7.76 -11.60
CA LYS A 260 -17.36 -6.46 -11.15
C LYS A 260 -18.04 -5.70 -12.29
N PRO A 261 -19.20 -5.06 -12.04
CA PRO A 261 -19.89 -4.24 -13.05
C PRO A 261 -19.09 -2.99 -13.42
N GLU A 262 -18.24 -2.52 -12.54
CA GLU A 262 -17.33 -1.39 -12.73
C GLU A 262 -15.89 -1.82 -12.41
N THR A 263 -14.97 -1.65 -13.36
CA THR A 263 -13.55 -1.95 -13.18
C THR A 263 -12.86 -0.93 -12.24
N ALA A 264 -11.69 -1.27 -11.72
CA ALA A 264 -10.90 -0.31 -10.95
C ALA A 264 -10.58 0.94 -11.78
N LEU A 265 -10.15 0.76 -13.03
CA LEU A 265 -9.84 1.88 -13.92
C LEU A 265 -11.03 2.82 -14.12
N SER A 266 -12.23 2.27 -14.44
CA SER A 266 -13.41 3.11 -14.65
C SER A 266 -13.85 3.83 -13.37
N ALA A 267 -13.70 3.20 -12.20
CA ALA A 267 -13.95 3.86 -10.93
C ALA A 267 -13.03 5.06 -10.69
N TRP A 268 -11.73 4.92 -10.98
CA TRP A 268 -10.77 6.02 -10.89
C TRP A 268 -11.06 7.13 -11.91
N GLN A 269 -11.38 6.77 -13.17
CA GLN A 269 -11.69 7.75 -14.21
C GLN A 269 -12.95 8.56 -13.90
N ARG A 270 -13.95 7.92 -13.30
CA ARG A 270 -15.20 8.58 -12.89
C ARG A 270 -15.01 9.50 -11.66
N THR A 271 -13.99 9.25 -10.86
CA THR A 271 -13.76 9.97 -9.60
C THR A 271 -12.58 10.94 -9.69
N PHE A 272 -11.42 10.52 -9.22
CA PHE A 272 -10.28 11.41 -9.02
C PHE A 272 -9.29 11.47 -10.19
N ALA A 273 -9.31 10.52 -11.12
CA ALA A 273 -8.29 10.40 -12.15
C ALA A 273 -8.89 10.21 -13.56
N PRO A 274 -9.57 11.23 -14.12
CA PRO A 274 -10.29 11.11 -15.40
C PRO A 274 -9.39 10.77 -16.59
N ARG A 275 -8.07 10.97 -16.46
CA ARG A 275 -7.08 10.63 -17.49
C ARG A 275 -6.20 9.44 -17.12
N ALA A 276 -6.59 8.65 -16.11
CA ALA A 276 -5.83 7.48 -15.71
C ALA A 276 -5.70 6.47 -16.86
N GLN A 277 -4.52 5.91 -16.97
CA GLN A 277 -4.25 4.71 -17.78
C GLN A 277 -4.38 3.47 -16.88
N GLY A 278 -4.65 2.32 -17.46
CA GLY A 278 -4.76 1.09 -16.66
C GLY A 278 -4.44 -0.16 -17.44
N ALA A 279 -4.08 -1.19 -16.69
CA ALA A 279 -3.94 -2.54 -17.19
C ALA A 279 -4.48 -3.55 -16.18
N ARG A 280 -4.99 -4.67 -16.69
CA ARG A 280 -5.36 -5.83 -15.86
C ARG A 280 -4.15 -6.77 -15.80
N ILE A 281 -3.91 -7.32 -14.63
CA ILE A 281 -2.83 -8.28 -14.37
C ILE A 281 -3.47 -9.63 -14.03
N ALA A 282 -3.04 -10.68 -14.73
CA ALA A 282 -3.49 -12.05 -14.47
C ALA A 282 -2.88 -12.56 -13.15
N SER A 283 -3.45 -12.11 -12.03
CA SER A 283 -3.04 -12.41 -10.66
C SER A 283 -4.22 -12.30 -9.70
N GLY A 284 -4.02 -12.72 -8.46
CA GLY A 284 -4.80 -12.26 -7.31
C GLY A 284 -4.32 -10.90 -6.82
N HIS A 285 -4.61 -10.59 -5.55
CA HIS A 285 -4.33 -9.28 -4.96
C HIS A 285 -2.85 -8.91 -4.92
N PHE A 286 -1.96 -9.88 -4.79
CA PHE A 286 -0.53 -9.67 -4.56
C PHE A 286 0.29 -9.68 -5.86
N MET A 287 -0.12 -8.87 -6.83
CA MET A 287 0.42 -8.88 -8.20
C MET A 287 1.95 -8.71 -8.29
N ALA A 288 2.58 -8.04 -7.33
CA ALA A 288 4.04 -7.91 -7.30
C ALA A 288 4.76 -9.23 -6.99
N GLU A 289 4.09 -10.18 -6.35
CA GLU A 289 4.60 -11.50 -5.98
C GLU A 289 4.02 -12.62 -6.85
N GLU A 290 2.74 -12.55 -7.22
CA GLU A 290 2.06 -13.54 -8.07
C GLU A 290 2.42 -13.41 -9.56
N ALA A 291 2.57 -12.16 -10.04
CA ALA A 291 2.80 -11.86 -11.45
C ALA A 291 3.84 -10.72 -11.59
N PRO A 292 5.09 -10.93 -11.10
CA PRO A 292 6.10 -9.87 -11.04
C PRO A 292 6.47 -9.32 -12.42
N GLU A 293 6.63 -10.17 -13.44
CA GLU A 293 7.06 -9.71 -14.76
C GLU A 293 6.04 -8.79 -15.47
N PRO A 294 4.75 -9.14 -15.61
CA PRO A 294 3.78 -8.22 -16.22
C PRO A 294 3.58 -6.97 -15.38
N THR A 295 3.61 -7.06 -14.04
CA THR A 295 3.53 -5.90 -13.14
C THR A 295 4.73 -4.97 -13.36
N LEU A 296 5.94 -5.52 -13.42
CA LEU A 296 7.17 -4.76 -13.67
C LEU A 296 7.13 -4.05 -15.04
N ARG A 297 6.74 -4.78 -16.11
CA ARG A 297 6.65 -4.18 -17.45
C ARG A 297 5.69 -3.00 -17.49
N ALA A 298 4.54 -3.12 -16.84
CA ALA A 298 3.55 -2.03 -16.77
C ALA A 298 4.10 -0.81 -16.02
N LEU A 299 4.76 -1.03 -14.87
CA LEU A 299 5.39 0.04 -14.10
C LEU A 299 6.53 0.71 -14.89
N GLN A 300 7.42 -0.05 -15.51
CA GLN A 300 8.52 0.50 -16.29
C GLN A 300 8.04 1.33 -17.47
N ALA A 301 7.05 0.85 -18.23
CA ALA A 301 6.47 1.60 -19.35
C ALA A 301 5.84 2.93 -18.87
N PHE A 302 5.16 2.91 -17.74
CA PHE A 302 4.54 4.10 -17.16
C PHE A 302 5.58 5.11 -16.62
N LEU A 303 6.63 4.62 -15.98
CA LEU A 303 7.68 5.47 -15.41
C LEU A 303 8.59 6.09 -16.45
N ALA A 304 8.74 5.48 -17.62
CA ALA A 304 9.56 5.97 -18.73
C ALA A 304 8.83 7.01 -19.63
N ALA A 305 7.51 7.08 -19.60
CA ALA A 305 6.69 7.97 -20.40
C ALA A 305 6.69 9.41 -19.87
#